data_163fec0d9789ec0f681d8af77551f148
#
_entry.id   163fec0d9789ec0f681d8af77551f148
#
_cell.length_a   1.000
_cell.length_b   1.000
_cell.length_c   1.000
_cell.angle_alpha   90.00
_cell.angle_beta   90.00
_cell.angle_gamma   90.00
#
_symmetry.space_group_name_H-M   'P 1'
#
loop_
_entity.id
_entity.type
_entity.pdbx_description
1 polymer ?
#
loop_
_entity_poly.entity_id
_entity_poly.type
_entity_poly.pdbx_seq_one_letter_code
_entity_poly.pdbx_strand_id
1 'polypeptide(L)'
;MNELNWIHELTQPAQTKILMLILDGLGGLPLTANGLTELEAAHTPNMDRLAREGICGLSEPVGAGITPGSGPGHLALFGYDPMQYVIGRGVLEA
;
A
#
# COMPACT_ATOMS: atom_id res chain seq x y z
N MET A 1 -13.19 19.32 2.03
CA MET A 1 -12.83 18.20 2.93
C MET A 1 -12.47 17.01 2.05
N ASN A 2 -11.32 16.40 2.25
CA ASN A 2 -10.96 15.20 1.50
C ASN A 2 -11.53 13.94 2.15
N GLU A 3 -11.48 12.83 1.44
CA GLU A 3 -12.05 11.56 1.90
C GLU A 3 -11.41 11.04 3.19
N LEU A 4 -10.13 11.31 3.41
CA LEU A 4 -9.44 10.89 4.63
C LEU A 4 -9.99 11.56 5.88
N ASN A 5 -10.43 12.82 5.76
CA ASN A 5 -11.05 13.51 6.89
C ASN A 5 -12.37 12.84 7.29
N TRP A 6 -13.15 12.40 6.33
CA TRP A 6 -14.36 11.65 6.58
C TRP A 6 -14.08 10.35 7.34
N ILE A 7 -13.09 9.61 6.87
CA ILE A 7 -12.70 8.32 7.47
C ILE A 7 -12.30 8.54 8.92
N HIS A 8 -11.52 9.58 9.21
CA HIS A 8 -11.10 9.89 10.57
C HIS A 8 -12.28 10.22 11.47
N GLU A 9 -13.25 10.97 10.97
CA GLU A 9 -14.44 11.32 11.76
C GLU A 9 -15.34 10.13 12.06
N LEU A 10 -15.38 9.14 11.15
CA LEU A 10 -16.22 7.97 11.28
C LEU A 10 -15.52 6.83 12.04
N THR A 11 -14.25 6.97 12.37
CA THR A 11 -13.49 5.94 13.06
C THR A 11 -14.00 5.75 14.49
N GLN A 12 -14.18 4.50 14.90
CA GLN A 12 -14.61 4.14 16.24
C GLN A 12 -13.65 3.14 16.86
N PRO A 13 -13.42 3.20 18.18
CA PRO A 13 -12.65 2.17 18.87
C PRO A 13 -13.29 0.80 18.76
N ALA A 14 -12.47 -0.23 18.63
CA ALA A 14 -12.94 -1.61 18.55
C ALA A 14 -12.00 -2.54 19.32
N GLN A 15 -12.48 -3.74 19.61
CA GLN A 15 -11.68 -4.79 20.27
C GLN A 15 -10.92 -5.65 19.28
N THR A 16 -11.23 -5.54 17.99
CA THR A 16 -10.55 -6.28 16.93
C THR A 16 -9.18 -5.67 16.64
N LYS A 17 -8.33 -6.46 15.99
CA LYS A 17 -6.97 -6.04 15.63
C LYS A 17 -6.80 -6.07 14.14
N ILE A 18 -6.01 -5.14 13.63
CA ILE A 18 -5.61 -5.11 12.22
C ILE A 18 -4.13 -5.43 12.17
N LEU A 19 -3.77 -6.46 11.39
CA LEU A 19 -2.39 -6.78 11.10
C LEU A 19 -2.09 -6.34 9.67
N MET A 20 -1.16 -5.42 9.52
CA MET A 20 -0.74 -4.93 8.22
C MET A 20 0.66 -5.44 7.91
N LEU A 21 0.78 -6.32 6.91
CA LEU A 21 2.07 -6.81 6.44
C LEU A 21 2.41 -6.11 5.13
N ILE A 22 3.50 -5.35 5.13
CA ILE A 22 3.92 -4.55 4.00
C ILE A 22 5.16 -5.18 3.36
N LEU A 23 5.03 -5.55 2.09
CA LEU A 23 6.13 -6.06 1.29
C LEU A 23 6.58 -4.94 0.35
N ASP A 24 7.43 -4.08 0.86
CA ASP A 24 7.90 -2.90 0.14
C ASP A 24 8.74 -3.28 -1.08
N GLY A 25 8.48 -2.60 -2.19
CA GLY A 25 9.23 -2.83 -3.42
C GLY A 25 8.92 -4.13 -4.15
N LEU A 26 7.85 -4.84 -3.79
CA LEU A 26 7.52 -6.13 -4.38
C LEU A 26 6.98 -6.03 -5.80
N GLY A 27 6.33 -4.94 -6.13
CA GLY A 27 5.76 -4.73 -7.47
C GLY A 27 6.84 -4.61 -8.53
N GLY A 28 6.59 -5.18 -9.70
CA GLY A 28 7.52 -5.14 -10.82
C GLY A 28 6.80 -5.26 -12.15
N LEU A 29 7.57 -5.15 -13.21
CA LEU A 29 7.08 -5.33 -14.58
C LEU A 29 7.74 -6.55 -15.20
N PRO A 30 7.03 -7.27 -16.09
CA PRO A 30 7.64 -8.37 -16.83
C PRO A 30 8.78 -7.87 -17.73
N LEU A 31 9.82 -8.66 -17.88
CA LEU A 31 10.95 -8.33 -18.76
C LEU A 31 10.55 -8.38 -20.26
N THR A 32 9.53 -9.16 -20.57
CA THR A 32 8.99 -9.26 -21.93
C THR A 32 7.48 -9.02 -21.91
N ALA A 33 6.91 -8.66 -23.05
CA ALA A 33 5.48 -8.32 -23.14
C ALA A 33 4.53 -9.42 -22.65
N ASN A 34 4.92 -10.69 -22.80
CA ASN A 34 4.11 -11.84 -22.39
C ASN A 34 4.73 -12.59 -21.21
N GLY A 35 5.72 -11.98 -20.54
CA GLY A 35 6.40 -12.59 -19.41
C GLY A 35 5.66 -12.42 -18.10
N LEU A 36 6.22 -13.00 -17.05
CA LEU A 36 5.72 -12.88 -15.69
C LEU A 36 6.52 -11.82 -14.93
N THR A 37 5.87 -11.16 -13.99
CA THR A 37 6.59 -10.34 -12.98
C THR A 37 7.32 -11.28 -12.01
N GLU A 38 8.23 -10.73 -11.22
CA GLU A 38 8.93 -11.51 -10.19
C GLU A 38 7.95 -12.16 -9.22
N LEU A 39 6.91 -11.44 -8.82
CA LEU A 39 5.89 -11.96 -7.91
C LEU A 39 5.11 -13.10 -8.54
N GLU A 40 4.71 -12.98 -9.80
CA GLU A 40 3.99 -14.04 -10.51
C GLU A 40 4.85 -15.29 -10.70
N ALA A 41 6.15 -15.11 -10.91
CA ALA A 41 7.08 -16.23 -11.10
C ALA A 41 7.49 -16.89 -9.79
N ALA A 42 7.36 -16.22 -8.66
CA ALA A 42 7.79 -16.73 -7.37
C ALA A 42 6.86 -17.82 -6.84
N HIS A 43 7.42 -18.72 -6.03
CA HIS A 43 6.65 -19.75 -5.35
C HIS A 43 6.13 -19.19 -4.02
N THR A 44 4.86 -18.77 -3.99
CA THR A 44 4.24 -18.10 -2.85
C THR A 44 2.91 -18.74 -2.46
N PRO A 45 2.93 -20.01 -2.00
CA PRO A 45 1.68 -20.77 -1.79
C PRO A 45 0.78 -20.17 -0.70
N ASN A 46 1.36 -19.60 0.35
CA ASN A 46 0.57 -18.99 1.43
C ASN A 46 -0.04 -17.65 1.01
N MET A 47 0.72 -16.83 0.30
CA MET A 47 0.18 -15.59 -0.25
C MET A 47 -0.91 -15.86 -1.28
N ASP A 48 -0.68 -16.86 -2.13
CA ASP A 48 -1.68 -17.28 -3.13
C ASP A 48 -2.97 -17.73 -2.46
N ARG A 49 -2.86 -18.49 -1.36
CA ARG A 49 -4.03 -18.91 -0.60
C ARG A 49 -4.78 -17.73 0.00
N LEU A 50 -4.06 -16.79 0.61
CA LEU A 50 -4.67 -15.59 1.16
C LEU A 50 -5.38 -14.76 0.08
N ALA A 51 -4.79 -14.66 -1.11
CA ALA A 51 -5.40 -13.96 -2.22
C ALA A 51 -6.69 -14.63 -2.70
N ARG A 52 -6.72 -15.97 -2.71
CA ARG A 52 -7.94 -16.71 -3.09
C ARG A 52 -9.05 -16.59 -2.05
N GLU A 53 -8.70 -16.60 -0.78
CA GLU A 53 -9.68 -16.60 0.33
C GLU A 53 -10.09 -15.18 0.75
N GLY A 54 -9.28 -14.18 0.45
CA GLY A 54 -9.52 -12.82 0.83
C GLY A 54 -10.05 -11.94 -0.30
N ILE A 55 -10.02 -10.66 -0.07
CA ILE A 55 -10.42 -9.64 -1.05
C ILE A 55 -9.16 -8.91 -1.51
N CYS A 56 -8.95 -8.84 -2.82
CA CYS A 56 -7.80 -8.20 -3.42
C CYS A 56 -8.19 -6.92 -4.16
N GLY A 57 -7.24 -5.99 -4.27
CA GLY A 57 -7.44 -4.77 -4.99
C GLY A 57 -6.13 -4.06 -5.28
N LEU A 58 -6.23 -2.89 -5.85
CA LEU A 58 -5.11 -2.01 -6.14
C LEU A 58 -5.33 -0.69 -5.42
N SER A 59 -4.25 0.00 -5.08
CA SER A 59 -4.36 1.31 -4.47
C SER A 59 -3.53 2.35 -5.20
N GLU A 60 -3.97 3.59 -5.13
CA GLU A 60 -3.21 4.76 -5.55
C GLU A 60 -2.82 5.53 -4.28
N PRO A 61 -1.63 5.28 -3.71
CA PRO A 61 -1.30 5.84 -2.39
C PRO A 61 -1.25 7.36 -2.36
N VAL A 62 -0.77 7.99 -3.43
CA VAL A 62 -0.62 9.45 -3.48
C VAL A 62 -1.67 10.05 -4.40
N GLY A 63 -1.72 9.60 -5.64
CA GLY A 63 -2.64 10.09 -6.65
C GLY A 63 -2.28 9.52 -8.02
N ALA A 64 -3.20 9.64 -8.96
CA ALA A 64 -3.01 9.15 -10.31
C ALA A 64 -1.78 9.80 -10.95
N GLY A 65 -0.91 8.99 -11.54
CA GLY A 65 0.29 9.46 -12.24
C GLY A 65 1.42 9.93 -11.32
N ILE A 66 1.28 9.80 -10.01
CA ILE A 66 2.32 10.19 -9.05
C ILE A 66 2.97 8.93 -8.48
N THR A 67 4.28 8.83 -8.62
CA THR A 67 5.04 7.70 -8.07
C THR A 67 5.08 7.79 -6.54
N PRO A 68 4.59 6.79 -5.81
CA PRO A 68 4.64 6.80 -4.36
C PRO A 68 6.05 6.45 -3.87
N GLY A 69 6.77 7.44 -3.37
CA GLY A 69 8.03 7.18 -2.65
C GLY A 69 7.74 6.66 -1.24
N SER A 70 8.79 6.33 -0.48
CA SER A 70 8.65 5.80 0.88
C SER A 70 7.90 6.74 1.81
N GLY A 71 8.17 8.03 1.75
CA GLY A 71 7.50 9.03 2.57
C GLY A 71 5.99 9.09 2.30
N PRO A 72 5.59 9.48 1.09
CA PRO A 72 4.18 9.56 0.75
C PRO A 72 3.45 8.23 0.86
N GLY A 73 4.10 7.13 0.49
CA GLY A 73 3.50 5.80 0.58
C GLY A 73 3.16 5.40 2.01
N HIS A 74 4.07 5.62 2.95
CA HIS A 74 3.84 5.31 4.36
C HIS A 74 2.75 6.20 4.96
N LEU A 75 2.74 7.49 4.65
CA LEU A 75 1.68 8.38 5.11
C LEU A 75 0.31 7.89 4.65
N ALA A 76 0.20 7.50 3.38
CA ALA A 76 -1.04 6.99 2.83
C ALA A 76 -1.50 5.70 3.51
N LEU A 77 -0.58 4.78 3.81
CA LEU A 77 -0.91 3.54 4.51
C LEU A 77 -1.53 3.78 5.88
N PHE A 78 -1.11 4.82 6.57
CA PHE A 78 -1.63 5.16 7.90
C PHE A 78 -2.75 6.19 7.87
N GLY A 79 -3.27 6.52 6.69
CA GLY A 79 -4.44 7.38 6.55
C GLY A 79 -4.14 8.87 6.56
N TYR A 80 -2.90 9.28 6.37
CA TYR A 80 -2.52 10.67 6.24
C TYR A 80 -2.42 11.06 4.77
N ASP A 81 -2.93 12.22 4.43
CA ASP A 81 -2.85 12.72 3.05
C ASP A 81 -1.41 13.11 2.71
N PRO A 82 -0.75 12.38 1.80
CA PRO A 82 0.63 12.67 1.46
C PRO A 82 0.82 14.01 0.75
N MET A 83 -0.25 14.61 0.22
CA MET A 83 -0.20 15.93 -0.38
C MET A 83 -0.18 17.04 0.66
N GLN A 84 -0.72 16.78 1.86
CA GLN A 84 -0.67 17.73 2.99
C GLN A 84 0.59 17.57 3.83
N TYR A 85 1.11 16.36 3.93
CA TYR A 85 2.25 16.03 4.80
C TYR A 85 3.40 15.54 3.94
N VAL A 86 4.33 16.43 3.63
CA VAL A 86 5.51 16.09 2.84
C VAL A 86 6.69 15.85 3.78
N ILE A 87 7.07 14.57 3.91
CA ILE A 87 8.16 14.15 4.79
C ILE A 87 9.21 13.42 3.94
N GLY A 88 10.46 13.83 4.05
CA GLY A 88 11.56 13.19 3.33
C GLY A 88 11.87 11.80 3.90
N ARG A 89 12.38 10.93 3.05
CA ARG A 89 12.69 9.54 3.38
C ARG A 89 13.64 9.40 4.57
N GLY A 90 14.66 10.23 4.63
CA GLY A 90 15.64 10.17 5.73
C GLY A 90 15.03 10.41 7.10
N VAL A 91 13.98 11.22 7.18
CA VAL A 91 13.26 11.48 8.44
C VAL A 91 12.46 10.25 8.86
N LEU A 92 11.82 9.57 7.90
CA LEU A 92 11.01 8.39 8.20
C LEU A 92 11.84 7.19 8.64
N GLU A 93 13.06 7.08 8.14
CA GLU A 93 13.95 5.96 8.45
C GLU A 93 14.83 6.21 9.68
N ALA A 94 14.77 7.40 10.21
CA ALA A 94 15.49 7.76 11.43
C ALA A 94 14.78 7.23 12.67
#